data_2efd1e08d978af752ffdf34e4c5f3645
#
_entry.id   2efd1e08d978af752ffdf34e4c5f3645
#
_cell.length_a   1.000
_cell.length_b   1.000
_cell.length_c   1.000
_cell.angle_alpha   90.00
_cell.angle_beta   90.00
_cell.angle_gamma   90.00
#
_symmetry.space_group_name_H-M   'P 1'
#
loop_
_entity.id
_entity.type
_entity.pdbx_description
1 polymer ?
#
loop_
_entity_poly.entity_id
_entity_poly.type
_entity_poly.pdbx_seq_one_letter_code
_entity_poly.pdbx_strand_id
1 'polypeptide(L)'
;MPVMDENLLNDVVAAALKAGADAAEAVSAERRALSITVRNGALEEVEREESRDLGLRVFVGQRQASVSGSDVSAEARAKLVERVVAMARLAPEDPYAGLADPERLARGALPDLDLYDPAEPAPEALEEKARIAEAAARAVPKVTNSDGGSASWSSSQWRMVTSAGFSGLHRASA
;
A
#
# COMPACT_ATOMS: atom_id res chain seq x y z
N MET A 1 -2.69 1.87 -14.39
CA MET A 1 -2.07 0.53 -14.41
C MET A 1 -3.09 -0.50 -13.93
N PRO A 2 -3.13 -1.74 -14.46
CA PRO A 2 -4.06 -2.74 -13.93
C PRO A 2 -3.69 -3.06 -12.48
N VAL A 3 -4.71 -3.11 -11.64
CA VAL A 3 -4.60 -3.58 -10.25
C VAL A 3 -4.01 -4.99 -10.23
N MET A 4 -3.11 -5.29 -9.30
CA MET A 4 -2.66 -6.68 -9.11
C MET A 4 -3.89 -7.55 -8.83
N ASP A 5 -4.12 -8.52 -9.72
CA ASP A 5 -5.28 -9.39 -9.69
C ASP A 5 -5.22 -10.31 -8.46
N GLU A 6 -6.37 -10.62 -7.90
CA GLU A 6 -6.52 -11.60 -6.83
C GLU A 6 -5.95 -12.97 -7.22
N ASN A 7 -6.09 -13.35 -8.50
CA ASN A 7 -5.53 -14.60 -9.02
C ASN A 7 -4.00 -14.62 -8.90
N LEU A 8 -3.32 -13.51 -9.20
CA LEU A 8 -1.87 -13.40 -9.04
C LEU A 8 -1.44 -13.59 -7.58
N LEU A 9 -2.17 -13.01 -6.64
CA LEU A 9 -1.86 -13.18 -5.21
C LEU A 9 -2.12 -14.62 -4.75
N ASN A 10 -3.21 -15.24 -5.22
CA ASN A 10 -3.49 -16.65 -4.94
C ASN A 10 -2.41 -17.57 -5.51
N ASP A 11 -1.90 -17.29 -6.73
CA ASP A 11 -0.80 -18.05 -7.33
C ASP A 11 0.48 -17.94 -6.48
N VAL A 12 0.78 -16.75 -5.95
CA VAL A 12 1.95 -16.52 -5.07
C VAL A 12 1.80 -17.29 -3.76
N VAL A 13 0.61 -17.26 -3.13
CA VAL A 13 0.32 -18.04 -1.92
C VAL A 13 0.46 -19.54 -2.20
N ALA A 14 -0.13 -20.03 -3.28
CA ALA A 14 -0.03 -21.44 -3.67
C ALA A 14 1.44 -21.86 -3.94
N ALA A 15 2.23 -21.00 -4.58
CA ALA A 15 3.65 -21.24 -4.80
C ALA A 15 4.43 -21.30 -3.48
N ALA A 16 4.12 -20.46 -2.50
CA ALA A 16 4.75 -20.48 -1.19
C ALA A 16 4.45 -21.78 -0.43
N LEU A 17 3.19 -22.24 -0.44
CA LEU A 17 2.81 -23.53 0.15
C LEU A 17 3.54 -24.69 -0.53
N LYS A 18 3.62 -24.70 -1.87
CA LYS A 18 4.37 -25.71 -2.64
C LYS A 18 5.87 -25.70 -2.32
N ALA A 19 6.45 -24.54 -1.99
CA ALA A 19 7.84 -24.38 -1.58
C ALA A 19 8.12 -24.83 -0.14
N GLY A 20 7.06 -25.20 0.62
CA GLY A 20 7.16 -25.77 1.96
C GLY A 20 6.85 -24.79 3.08
N ALA A 21 6.07 -23.75 2.82
CA ALA A 21 5.39 -22.97 3.87
C ALA A 21 4.14 -23.73 4.35
N ASP A 22 3.88 -23.70 5.66
CA ASP A 22 2.65 -24.27 6.26
C ASP A 22 1.45 -23.34 6.08
N ALA A 23 1.70 -22.02 6.08
CA ALA A 23 0.72 -21.00 5.79
C ALA A 23 1.38 -19.79 5.12
N ALA A 24 0.59 -19.02 4.37
CA ALA A 24 1.06 -17.83 3.68
C ALA A 24 -0.04 -16.78 3.53
N GLU A 25 0.37 -15.52 3.44
CA GLU A 25 -0.46 -14.40 3.00
C GLU A 25 0.28 -13.55 1.99
N ALA A 26 -0.42 -13.08 0.98
CA ALA A 26 0.10 -12.16 -0.02
C ALA A 26 -0.71 -10.86 -0.01
N VAL A 27 -0.01 -9.73 -0.13
CA VAL A 27 -0.59 -8.39 -0.17
C VAL A 27 -0.08 -7.66 -1.39
N SER A 28 -0.97 -7.06 -2.15
CA SER A 28 -0.62 -6.00 -3.09
C SER A 28 -0.94 -4.64 -2.50
N ALA A 29 -0.02 -3.70 -2.63
CA ALA A 29 -0.21 -2.31 -2.29
C ALA A 29 0.06 -1.45 -3.53
N GLU A 30 -0.90 -0.59 -3.87
CA GLU A 30 -0.76 0.38 -4.97
C GLU A 30 -1.06 1.76 -4.41
N ARG A 31 -0.23 2.73 -4.77
CA ARG A 31 -0.42 4.13 -4.37
C ARG A 31 -0.16 5.04 -5.55
N ARG A 32 -0.97 6.09 -5.63
CA ARG A 32 -0.72 7.26 -6.47
C ARG A 32 -0.83 8.50 -5.59
N ALA A 33 0.06 9.45 -5.80
CA ALA A 33 0.00 10.73 -5.11
C ALA A 33 0.41 11.85 -6.06
N LEU A 34 -0.16 13.01 -5.83
CA LEU A 34 0.20 14.27 -6.47
C LEU A 34 0.30 15.33 -5.39
N SER A 35 1.43 15.99 -5.31
CA SER A 35 1.68 17.09 -4.37
C SER A 35 2.14 18.33 -5.14
N ILE A 36 1.63 19.48 -4.75
CA ILE A 36 1.98 20.77 -5.31
C ILE A 36 2.35 21.72 -4.20
N THR A 37 3.50 22.36 -4.33
CA THR A 37 4.00 23.38 -3.42
C THR A 37 4.11 24.71 -4.14
N VAL A 38 3.55 25.73 -3.48
CA VAL A 38 3.60 27.13 -3.91
C VAL A 38 4.38 27.93 -2.88
N ARG A 39 5.31 28.77 -3.33
CA ARG A 39 6.07 29.66 -2.47
C ARG A 39 6.13 31.06 -3.03
N ASN A 40 5.86 32.05 -2.18
CA ASN A 40 5.75 33.46 -2.57
C ASN A 40 4.77 33.70 -3.72
N GLY A 41 3.67 32.94 -3.75
CA GLY A 41 2.65 33.01 -4.78
C GLY A 41 3.03 32.38 -6.12
N ALA A 42 4.21 31.76 -6.24
CA ALA A 42 4.65 31.07 -7.46
C ALA A 42 4.72 29.55 -7.22
N LEU A 43 4.44 28.77 -8.26
CA LEU A 43 4.64 27.33 -8.24
C LEU A 43 6.13 27.01 -7.98
N GLU A 44 6.43 26.24 -6.94
CA GLU A 44 7.79 25.84 -6.58
C GLU A 44 8.06 24.39 -6.95
N GLU A 45 7.13 23.47 -6.65
CA GLU A 45 7.33 22.05 -6.88
C GLU A 45 6.04 21.34 -7.27
N VAL A 46 6.17 20.37 -8.17
CA VAL A 46 5.13 19.39 -8.50
C VAL A 46 5.74 18.02 -8.39
N GLU A 47 5.24 17.21 -7.44
CA GLU A 47 5.69 15.85 -7.23
C GLU A 47 4.56 14.87 -7.56
N ARG A 48 4.84 13.90 -8.45
CA ARG A 48 3.93 12.79 -8.75
C ARG A 48 4.61 11.48 -8.41
N GLU A 49 3.99 10.72 -7.54
CA GLU A 49 4.44 9.39 -7.12
C GLU A 49 3.45 8.32 -7.57
N GLU A 50 3.98 7.22 -8.12
CA GLU A 50 3.22 6.01 -8.38
C GLU A 50 4.05 4.82 -7.88
N SER A 51 3.52 4.06 -6.95
CA SER A 51 4.18 2.86 -6.42
C SER A 51 3.28 1.65 -6.47
N ARG A 52 3.92 0.49 -6.57
CA ARG A 52 3.28 -0.80 -6.56
C ARG A 52 4.19 -1.82 -5.92
N ASP A 53 3.68 -2.51 -4.91
CA ASP A 53 4.44 -3.50 -4.16
C ASP A 53 3.65 -4.79 -3.98
N LEU A 54 4.36 -5.91 -4.07
CA LEU A 54 3.90 -7.24 -3.69
C LEU A 54 4.62 -7.64 -2.40
N GLY A 55 3.87 -7.84 -1.31
CA GLY A 55 4.35 -8.42 -0.07
C GLY A 55 3.94 -9.89 0.04
N LEU A 56 4.84 -10.72 0.56
CA LEU A 56 4.56 -12.11 0.88
C LEU A 56 5.08 -12.42 2.27
N ARG A 57 4.22 -12.89 3.16
CA ARG A 57 4.56 -13.43 4.47
C ARG A 57 4.26 -14.92 4.50
N VAL A 58 5.19 -15.69 5.03
CA VAL A 58 5.04 -17.14 5.16
C VAL A 58 5.33 -17.59 6.58
N PHE A 59 4.73 -18.73 6.93
CA PHE A 59 4.90 -19.40 8.22
C PHE A 59 5.42 -20.82 8.00
N VAL A 60 6.42 -21.22 8.81
CA VAL A 60 6.99 -22.57 8.84
C VAL A 60 7.09 -22.99 10.30
N GLY A 61 6.21 -23.86 10.74
CA GLY A 61 6.00 -24.12 12.18
C GLY A 61 5.63 -22.84 12.92
N GLN A 62 6.38 -22.52 13.97
CA GLN A 62 6.25 -21.28 14.75
C GLN A 62 7.21 -20.18 14.28
N ARG A 63 7.61 -20.19 13.03
CA ARG A 63 8.56 -19.23 12.44
C ARG A 63 7.90 -18.49 11.30
N GLN A 64 8.26 -17.24 11.12
CA GLN A 64 7.74 -16.42 10.04
C GLN A 64 8.80 -15.56 9.41
N ALA A 65 8.60 -15.22 8.15
CA ALA A 65 9.36 -14.19 7.46
C ALA A 65 8.47 -13.46 6.46
N SER A 66 8.84 -12.21 6.18
CA SER A 66 8.18 -11.38 5.17
C SER A 66 9.20 -10.80 4.23
N VAL A 67 8.81 -10.70 2.96
CA VAL A 67 9.58 -9.99 1.93
C VAL A 67 8.61 -9.19 1.07
N SER A 68 9.11 -8.13 0.44
CA SER A 68 8.35 -7.37 -0.55
C SER A 68 9.23 -6.99 -1.73
N GLY A 69 8.58 -6.61 -2.82
CA GLY A 69 9.23 -6.12 -4.03
C GLY A 69 8.24 -5.50 -4.99
N SER A 70 8.73 -4.58 -5.82
CA SER A 70 7.94 -3.88 -6.85
C SER A 70 7.95 -4.59 -8.21
N ASP A 71 8.91 -5.49 -8.44
CA ASP A 71 8.91 -6.33 -9.65
C ASP A 71 7.99 -7.55 -9.46
N VAL A 72 6.91 -7.58 -10.23
CA VAL A 72 5.89 -8.64 -10.20
C VAL A 72 6.01 -9.61 -11.37
N SER A 73 7.14 -9.62 -12.09
CA SER A 73 7.42 -10.61 -13.12
C SER A 73 7.40 -12.03 -12.55
N ALA A 74 7.16 -13.03 -13.40
CA ALA A 74 7.12 -14.43 -12.96
C ALA A 74 8.45 -14.86 -12.31
N GLU A 75 9.57 -14.40 -12.85
CA GLU A 75 10.90 -14.67 -12.31
C GLU A 75 11.11 -14.02 -10.93
N ALA A 76 10.75 -12.73 -10.78
CA ALA A 76 10.86 -12.04 -9.51
C ALA A 76 9.98 -12.66 -8.43
N ARG A 77 8.74 -13.06 -8.77
CA ARG A 77 7.84 -13.76 -7.84
C ARG A 77 8.41 -15.11 -7.39
N ALA A 78 8.99 -15.88 -8.31
CA ALA A 78 9.62 -17.16 -7.96
C ALA A 78 10.79 -16.96 -6.98
N LYS A 79 11.67 -15.98 -7.22
CA LYS A 79 12.78 -15.63 -6.33
C LYS A 79 12.29 -15.12 -4.97
N LEU A 80 11.21 -14.35 -4.96
CA LEU A 80 10.60 -13.83 -3.74
C LEU A 80 10.05 -14.96 -2.86
N VAL A 81 9.36 -15.93 -3.44
CA VAL A 81 8.86 -17.14 -2.76
C VAL A 81 10.02 -17.96 -2.19
N GLU A 82 11.04 -18.28 -2.99
CA GLU A 82 12.20 -19.04 -2.54
C GLU A 82 12.90 -18.37 -1.35
N ARG A 83 13.15 -17.07 -1.48
CA ARG A 83 13.80 -16.26 -0.44
C ARG A 83 13.03 -16.26 0.87
N VAL A 84 11.71 -15.98 0.83
CA VAL A 84 10.94 -15.85 2.07
C VAL A 84 10.79 -17.17 2.81
N VAL A 85 10.63 -18.29 2.10
CA VAL A 85 10.56 -19.62 2.71
C VAL A 85 11.91 -20.00 3.35
N ALA A 86 13.04 -19.71 2.66
CA ALA A 86 14.36 -19.91 3.24
C ALA A 86 14.58 -19.06 4.51
N MET A 87 14.16 -17.80 4.49
CA MET A 87 14.23 -16.90 5.65
C MET A 87 13.38 -17.41 6.81
N ALA A 88 12.15 -17.85 6.56
CA ALA A 88 11.26 -18.36 7.61
C ALA A 88 11.84 -19.58 8.30
N ARG A 89 12.49 -20.50 7.55
CA ARG A 89 13.15 -21.68 8.13
C ARG A 89 14.29 -21.35 9.09
N LEU A 90 14.93 -20.18 8.92
CA LEU A 90 16.05 -19.71 9.74
C LEU A 90 15.64 -18.71 10.82
N ALA A 91 14.41 -18.21 10.78
CA ALA A 91 13.90 -17.26 11.76
C ALA A 91 13.80 -17.93 13.16
N PRO A 92 13.90 -17.16 14.25
CA PRO A 92 13.59 -17.67 15.58
C PRO A 92 12.12 -18.10 15.69
N GLU A 93 11.84 -19.01 16.61
CA GLU A 93 10.47 -19.42 16.91
C GLU A 93 9.74 -18.32 17.67
N ASP A 94 8.49 -18.09 17.28
CA ASP A 94 7.55 -17.20 17.94
C ASP A 94 6.23 -17.98 18.17
N PRO A 95 5.85 -18.27 19.41
CA PRO A 95 4.65 -19.05 19.69
C PRO A 95 3.36 -18.37 19.25
N TYR A 96 3.42 -17.08 18.90
CA TYR A 96 2.28 -16.32 18.41
C TYR A 96 2.29 -16.15 16.88
N ALA A 97 3.29 -16.69 16.18
CA ALA A 97 3.34 -16.63 14.71
C ALA A 97 2.25 -17.50 14.08
N GLY A 98 1.43 -16.90 13.23
CA GLY A 98 0.36 -17.61 12.53
C GLY A 98 -0.59 -16.67 11.82
N LEU A 99 -1.43 -17.22 10.97
CA LEU A 99 -2.59 -16.52 10.42
C LEU A 99 -3.68 -16.40 11.48
N ALA A 100 -4.61 -15.47 11.27
CA ALA A 100 -5.81 -15.40 12.10
C ALA A 100 -6.63 -16.70 11.96
N ASP A 101 -7.26 -17.09 13.07
CA ASP A 101 -8.16 -18.24 13.10
C ASP A 101 -9.24 -18.08 12.02
N PRO A 102 -9.48 -19.09 11.16
CA PRO A 102 -10.51 -19.05 10.12
C PRO A 102 -11.91 -18.69 10.63
N GLU A 103 -12.25 -19.03 11.87
CA GLU A 103 -13.53 -18.67 12.49
C GLU A 103 -13.65 -17.17 12.80
N ARG A 104 -12.53 -16.47 12.90
CA ARG A 104 -12.44 -15.03 13.19
C ARG A 104 -12.29 -14.17 11.97
N LEU A 105 -12.14 -14.77 10.79
CA LEU A 105 -12.03 -14.02 9.53
C LEU A 105 -13.35 -13.32 9.21
N ALA A 106 -13.25 -12.07 8.73
CA ALA A 106 -14.40 -11.35 8.21
C ALA A 106 -15.03 -12.12 7.03
N ARG A 107 -16.34 -12.31 7.08
CA ARG A 107 -17.10 -13.01 6.05
C ARG A 107 -18.26 -12.13 5.59
N GLY A 108 -18.58 -12.22 4.30
CA GLY A 108 -19.66 -11.44 3.68
C GLY A 108 -19.23 -10.04 3.23
N ALA A 109 -20.20 -9.22 2.89
CA ALA A 109 -19.94 -7.86 2.42
C ALA A 109 -19.41 -6.99 3.57
N LEU A 110 -18.28 -6.33 3.34
CA LEU A 110 -17.77 -5.31 4.24
C LEU A 110 -18.65 -4.04 4.12
N PRO A 111 -18.81 -3.27 5.22
CA PRO A 111 -19.53 -2.01 5.14
C PRO A 111 -18.81 -1.04 4.22
N ASP A 112 -19.56 -0.30 3.43
CA ASP A 112 -19.04 0.85 2.70
C ASP A 112 -18.79 1.98 3.72
N LEU A 113 -17.53 2.40 3.84
CA LEU A 113 -17.10 3.43 4.78
C LEU A 113 -16.90 4.78 4.10
N ASP A 114 -17.22 4.90 2.80
CA ASP A 114 -17.06 6.12 1.99
C ASP A 114 -15.62 6.72 2.08
N LEU A 115 -14.62 5.83 1.99
CA LEU A 115 -13.20 6.21 2.12
C LEU A 115 -12.51 6.48 0.78
N TYR A 116 -13.22 6.29 -0.34
CA TYR A 116 -12.62 6.33 -1.66
C TYR A 116 -13.43 7.15 -2.66
N ASP A 117 -12.83 8.23 -3.11
CA ASP A 117 -13.26 8.98 -4.29
C ASP A 117 -12.32 8.64 -5.47
N PRO A 118 -12.82 8.10 -6.59
CA PRO A 118 -12.01 7.80 -7.75
C PRO A 118 -11.51 9.04 -8.50
N ALA A 119 -12.05 10.23 -8.20
CA ALA A 119 -11.71 11.46 -8.89
C ALA A 119 -10.30 11.95 -8.49
N GLU A 120 -9.38 11.94 -9.44
CA GLU A 120 -8.08 12.61 -9.31
C GLU A 120 -8.27 14.08 -9.63
N PRO A 121 -7.92 15.01 -8.72
CA PRO A 121 -8.04 16.43 -8.98
C PRO A 121 -7.05 16.88 -10.07
N ALA A 122 -7.43 17.88 -10.86
CA ALA A 122 -6.50 18.53 -11.76
C ALA A 122 -5.37 19.21 -10.97
N PRO A 123 -4.12 19.20 -11.47
CA PRO A 123 -2.98 19.86 -10.81
C PRO A 123 -3.26 21.32 -10.45
N GLU A 124 -3.94 22.04 -11.33
CA GLU A 124 -4.30 23.45 -11.15
C GLU A 124 -5.23 23.67 -9.94
N ALA A 125 -6.09 22.69 -9.63
CA ALA A 125 -6.96 22.77 -8.45
C ALA A 125 -6.18 22.60 -7.15
N LEU A 126 -5.13 21.79 -7.12
CA LEU A 126 -4.23 21.68 -5.97
C LEU A 126 -3.35 22.92 -5.86
N GLU A 127 -2.84 23.45 -6.98
CA GLU A 127 -2.06 24.69 -6.98
C GLU A 127 -2.87 25.86 -6.39
N GLU A 128 -4.12 26.00 -6.78
CA GLU A 128 -4.98 27.04 -6.22
C GLU A 128 -5.23 26.87 -4.71
N LYS A 129 -5.44 25.64 -4.25
CA LYS A 129 -5.54 25.34 -2.81
C LYS A 129 -4.26 25.73 -2.05
N ALA A 130 -3.09 25.40 -2.61
CA ALA A 130 -1.80 25.74 -2.03
C ALA A 130 -1.59 27.27 -1.98
N ARG A 131 -1.98 28.00 -3.03
CA ARG A 131 -1.94 29.47 -3.07
C ARG A 131 -2.85 30.12 -2.02
N ILE A 132 -4.06 29.62 -1.88
CA ILE A 132 -5.02 30.10 -0.88
C ILE A 132 -4.46 29.88 0.53
N ALA A 133 -3.88 28.70 0.81
CA ALA A 133 -3.30 28.39 2.11
C ALA A 133 -2.12 29.33 2.46
N GLU A 134 -1.18 29.53 1.51
CA GLU A 134 -0.07 30.46 1.70
C GLU A 134 -0.54 31.90 1.88
N ALA A 135 -1.47 32.36 1.04
CA ALA A 135 -1.98 33.73 1.10
C ALA A 135 -2.68 34.00 2.44
N ALA A 136 -3.45 33.03 2.95
CA ALA A 136 -4.11 33.14 4.25
C ALA A 136 -3.09 33.27 5.39
N ALA A 137 -2.02 32.47 5.38
CA ALA A 137 -0.97 32.56 6.38
C ALA A 137 -0.24 33.92 6.32
N ARG A 138 0.07 34.42 5.14
CA ARG A 138 0.76 35.71 4.94
C ARG A 138 -0.11 36.92 5.25
N ALA A 139 -1.43 36.79 5.25
CA ALA A 139 -2.33 37.85 5.63
C ALA A 139 -2.36 38.11 7.13
N VAL A 140 -1.81 37.18 7.95
CA VAL A 140 -1.75 37.37 9.41
C VAL A 140 -0.77 38.50 9.76
N PRO A 141 -1.15 39.52 10.57
CA PRO A 141 -0.26 40.59 10.94
C PRO A 141 1.04 40.11 11.59
N LYS A 142 2.17 40.67 11.18
CA LYS A 142 3.54 40.33 11.59
C LYS A 142 4.12 39.05 10.97
N VAL A 143 3.40 38.33 10.13
CA VAL A 143 3.99 37.31 9.28
C VAL A 143 4.74 37.98 8.13
N THR A 144 6.05 37.86 8.09
CA THR A 144 6.92 38.57 7.13
C THR A 144 7.49 37.60 6.09
N ASN A 145 7.40 36.29 6.32
CA ASN A 145 7.91 35.25 5.43
C ASN A 145 7.00 34.05 5.45
N SER A 146 7.06 33.22 4.41
CA SER A 146 6.35 31.97 4.27
C SER A 146 7.32 30.91 3.73
N ASP A 147 7.24 29.71 4.28
CA ASP A 147 7.92 28.53 3.73
C ASP A 147 7.12 27.89 2.57
N GLY A 148 6.00 28.50 2.23
CA GLY A 148 5.10 28.06 1.18
C GLY A 148 3.79 27.50 1.69
N GLY A 149 2.92 27.16 0.77
CA GLY A 149 1.71 26.37 0.99
C GLY A 149 1.77 25.13 0.10
N SER A 150 1.31 24.00 0.61
CA SER A 150 1.20 22.78 -0.19
C SER A 150 -0.20 22.21 -0.15
N ALA A 151 -0.59 21.55 -1.25
CA ALA A 151 -1.80 20.74 -1.33
C ALA A 151 -1.47 19.43 -2.01
N SER A 152 -2.02 18.35 -1.49
CA SER A 152 -1.77 17.02 -2.04
C SER A 152 -3.06 16.23 -2.18
N TRP A 153 -3.02 15.27 -3.06
CA TRP A 153 -3.99 14.22 -3.21
C TRP A 153 -3.27 12.87 -3.23
N SER A 154 -3.87 11.86 -2.63
CA SER A 154 -3.39 10.50 -2.76
C SER A 154 -4.52 9.51 -2.88
N SER A 155 -4.25 8.41 -3.56
CA SER A 155 -5.14 7.27 -3.66
C SER A 155 -4.34 6.00 -3.40
N SER A 156 -4.88 5.13 -2.58
CA SER A 156 -4.26 3.84 -2.27
C SER A 156 -5.25 2.70 -2.42
N GLN A 157 -4.74 1.54 -2.82
CA GLN A 157 -5.49 0.30 -2.87
C GLN A 157 -4.64 -0.84 -2.32
N TRP A 158 -5.22 -1.62 -1.43
CA TRP A 158 -4.61 -2.79 -0.81
C TRP A 158 -5.50 -3.99 -1.05
N ARG A 159 -4.92 -5.07 -1.56
CA ARG A 159 -5.58 -6.37 -1.65
C ARG A 159 -4.78 -7.39 -0.89
N MET A 160 -5.45 -8.20 -0.09
CA MET A 160 -4.83 -9.28 0.68
C MET A 160 -5.52 -10.59 0.37
N VAL A 161 -4.74 -11.66 0.25
CA VAL A 161 -5.24 -13.04 0.26
C VAL A 161 -4.41 -13.88 1.21
N THR A 162 -5.03 -14.89 1.81
CA THR A 162 -4.35 -15.81 2.73
C THR A 162 -4.64 -17.26 2.37
N SER A 163 -3.74 -18.16 2.75
CA SER A 163 -3.95 -19.61 2.61
C SER A 163 -5.10 -20.14 3.49
N ALA A 164 -5.60 -19.36 4.46
CA ALA A 164 -6.77 -19.66 5.26
C ALA A 164 -8.10 -19.27 4.58
N GLY A 165 -8.07 -18.82 3.30
CA GLY A 165 -9.26 -18.48 2.52
C GLY A 165 -9.79 -17.07 2.73
N PHE A 166 -9.04 -16.16 3.35
CA PHE A 166 -9.39 -14.75 3.38
C PHE A 166 -9.02 -14.07 2.06
N SER A 167 -9.92 -13.25 1.53
CA SER A 167 -9.65 -12.28 0.47
C SER A 167 -10.31 -10.95 0.84
N GLY A 168 -9.55 -9.88 0.79
CA GLY A 168 -10.03 -8.54 1.10
C GLY A 168 -9.43 -7.48 0.18
N LEU A 169 -10.22 -6.44 -0.09
CA LEU A 169 -9.83 -5.27 -0.85
C LEU A 169 -10.19 -4.03 -0.03
N HIS A 170 -9.22 -3.15 0.16
CA HIS A 170 -9.41 -1.84 0.76
C HIS A 170 -8.93 -0.76 -0.20
N ARG A 171 -9.70 0.34 -0.27
CA ARG A 171 -9.35 1.55 -1.04
C ARG A 171 -9.56 2.77 -0.18
N ALA A 172 -8.69 3.75 -0.34
CA ALA A 172 -8.83 5.05 0.28
C ALA A 172 -8.24 6.15 -0.60
N SER A 173 -8.79 7.36 -0.48
CA SER A 173 -8.25 8.59 -1.08
C SER A 173 -8.32 9.73 -0.07
N ALA A 174 -7.45 10.71 -0.21
CA ALA A 174 -7.38 11.89 0.64
C ALA A 174 -6.88 13.10 -0.15
#